data_eaab1681bf23d3fd37515dc426dcbacd
#
_entry.id   eaab1681bf23d3fd37515dc426dcbacd
#
_cell.length_a   1.000
_cell.length_b   1.000
_cell.length_c   1.000
_cell.angle_alpha   90.00
_cell.angle_beta   90.00
_cell.angle_gamma   90.00
#
_symmetry.space_group_name_H-M   'P 1'
#
loop_
_entity.id
_entity.type
_entity.pdbx_description
1 polymer ?
#
loop_
_entity_poly.entity_id
_entity_poly.type
_entity_poly.pdbx_seq_one_letter_code
_entity_poly.pdbx_strand_id
1 'polypeptide(L)'
;FIMKAVVEGLKEYPILNASVDGTRIVYHADINLGIAVSLNDGQELIVPVLRNADRLSLMGLAEGANALAEKARTKTLDFDDIQGGSFTITNVGVFGNLFGTPIINQPQVAILGTGVIEKRPVVVQDDLGNDAIGIRHMAYFGLSYDHRVVDGAMAAFFLNKVQEVLESFPEDVV
;
A
#
# COMPACT_ATOMS: atom_id res chain seq x y z
N PHE A 1 3.36 -8.89 -2.06
CA PHE A 1 4.39 -8.07 -2.73
C PHE A 1 4.15 -6.58 -2.47
N ILE A 2 2.99 -6.01 -2.82
CA ILE A 2 2.70 -4.57 -2.66
C ILE A 2 2.93 -4.10 -1.21
N MET A 3 2.44 -4.83 -0.21
CA MET A 3 2.68 -4.51 1.19
C MET A 3 4.16 -4.45 1.53
N LYS A 4 4.96 -5.41 1.02
CA LYS A 4 6.41 -5.42 1.24
C LYS A 4 7.08 -4.20 0.61
N ALA A 5 6.72 -3.85 -0.62
CA ALA A 5 7.25 -2.67 -1.30
C ALA A 5 6.88 -1.37 -0.56
N VAL A 6 5.64 -1.27 -0.07
CA VAL A 6 5.19 -0.13 0.75
C VAL A 6 5.99 -0.03 2.05
N VAL A 7 6.22 -1.16 2.74
CA VAL A 7 7.04 -1.19 3.97
C VAL A 7 8.45 -0.66 3.70
N GLU A 8 9.10 -1.10 2.61
CA GLU A 8 10.45 -0.60 2.27
C GLU A 8 10.42 0.91 1.92
N GLY A 9 9.37 1.36 1.22
CA GLY A 9 9.17 2.79 0.96
C GLY A 9 8.97 3.60 2.24
N LEU A 10 8.19 3.11 3.21
CA LEU A 10 7.96 3.80 4.49
C LEU A 10 9.21 3.84 5.39
N LYS A 11 10.09 2.84 5.31
CA LYS A 11 11.39 2.86 5.99
C LYS A 11 12.30 3.95 5.43
N GLU A 12 12.30 4.14 4.12
CA GLU A 12 13.12 5.16 3.45
C GLU A 12 12.54 6.56 3.58
N TYR A 13 11.19 6.67 3.59
CA TYR A 13 10.46 7.94 3.69
C TYR A 13 9.53 7.98 4.92
N PRO A 14 10.08 8.04 6.15
CA PRO A 14 9.31 7.89 7.39
C PRO A 14 8.30 9.02 7.65
N ILE A 15 8.37 10.13 6.94
CA ILE A 15 7.37 11.20 6.97
C ILE A 15 5.98 10.71 6.56
N LEU A 16 5.91 9.68 5.69
CA LEU A 16 4.66 9.05 5.26
C LEU A 16 4.11 8.06 6.30
N ASN A 17 4.97 7.62 7.25
CA ASN A 17 4.58 6.81 8.41
C ASN A 17 4.36 7.68 9.65
N ALA A 18 3.60 8.75 9.50
CA ALA A 18 3.34 9.73 10.55
C ALA A 18 1.86 10.01 10.72
N SER A 19 1.51 10.71 11.77
CA SER A 19 0.17 11.26 12.01
C SER A 19 0.23 12.72 12.43
N VAL A 20 -0.90 13.42 12.26
CA VAL A 20 -1.08 14.81 12.71
C VAL A 20 -1.84 14.83 14.02
N ASP A 21 -1.25 15.44 15.05
CA ASP A 21 -1.87 15.70 16.34
C ASP A 21 -1.87 17.22 16.59
N GLY A 22 -2.96 17.88 16.28
CA GLY A 22 -3.08 19.33 16.32
C GLY A 22 -2.07 20.00 15.39
N THR A 23 -1.03 20.63 15.96
CA THR A 23 0.07 21.29 15.23
C THR A 23 1.36 20.47 15.22
N ARG A 24 1.33 19.23 15.72
CA ARG A 24 2.50 18.35 15.81
C ARG A 24 2.42 17.25 14.76
N ILE A 25 3.59 16.89 14.23
CA ILE A 25 3.76 15.69 13.41
C ILE A 25 4.33 14.61 14.34
N VAL A 26 3.65 13.48 14.42
CA VAL A 26 4.05 12.33 15.24
C VAL A 26 4.55 11.23 14.31
N TYR A 27 5.87 10.97 14.34
CA TYR A 27 6.47 9.86 13.61
C TYR A 27 6.27 8.55 14.37
N HIS A 28 5.82 7.52 13.66
CA HIS A 28 5.66 6.17 14.23
C HIS A 28 6.95 5.36 14.05
N ALA A 29 7.41 4.72 15.12
CA ALA A 29 8.59 3.85 15.10
C ALA A 29 8.30 2.51 14.39
N ASP A 30 7.11 1.97 14.62
CA ASP A 30 6.64 0.73 13.98
C ASP A 30 5.78 1.07 12.75
N ILE A 31 5.79 0.20 11.75
CA ILE A 31 4.92 0.32 10.58
C ILE A 31 3.70 -0.58 10.78
N ASN A 32 2.55 0.03 10.99
CA ASN A 32 1.28 -0.64 11.19
C ASN A 32 0.39 -0.38 9.95
N LEU A 33 0.25 -1.38 9.09
CA LEU A 33 -0.47 -1.24 7.82
C LEU A 33 -1.97 -1.47 8.01
N GLY A 34 -2.77 -0.42 7.78
CA GLY A 34 -4.20 -0.55 7.56
C GLY A 34 -4.47 -1.18 6.20
N ILE A 35 -5.29 -2.22 6.18
CA ILE A 35 -5.66 -2.94 4.95
C ILE A 35 -7.16 -2.78 4.75
N ALA A 36 -7.56 -2.03 3.72
CA ALA A 36 -8.98 -1.81 3.45
C ALA A 36 -9.65 -3.10 2.94
N VAL A 37 -10.63 -3.58 3.67
CA VAL A 37 -11.43 -4.77 3.36
C VAL A 37 -12.86 -4.36 3.09
N SER A 38 -13.34 -4.66 1.89
CA SER A 38 -14.72 -4.46 1.50
C SER A 38 -15.58 -5.64 1.94
N LEU A 39 -16.73 -5.35 2.52
CA LEU A 39 -17.71 -6.32 3.01
C LEU A 39 -19.06 -6.09 2.33
N ASN A 40 -19.92 -7.12 2.38
CA ASN A 40 -21.30 -7.03 1.89
C ASN A 40 -21.42 -6.44 0.47
N ASP A 41 -20.67 -7.01 -0.47
CA ASP A 41 -20.65 -6.58 -1.88
C ASP A 41 -20.36 -5.08 -2.07
N GLY A 42 -19.47 -4.52 -1.24
CA GLY A 42 -19.03 -3.13 -1.33
C GLY A 42 -19.86 -2.14 -0.52
N GLN A 43 -20.85 -2.60 0.25
CA GLN A 43 -21.69 -1.73 1.06
C GLN A 43 -21.04 -1.26 2.36
N GLU A 44 -20.05 -2.02 2.85
CA GLU A 44 -19.30 -1.71 4.07
C GLU A 44 -17.80 -1.78 3.79
N LEU A 45 -17.05 -0.92 4.46
CA LEU A 45 -15.59 -0.90 4.41
C LEU A 45 -15.05 -0.89 5.84
N ILE A 46 -14.12 -1.79 6.13
CA ILE A 46 -13.39 -1.82 7.38
C ILE A 46 -11.88 -1.83 7.09
N VAL A 47 -11.08 -1.27 7.99
CA VAL A 47 -9.63 -1.16 7.80
C VAL A 47 -8.91 -1.81 8.99
N PRO A 48 -8.82 -3.15 9.03
CA PRO A 48 -7.99 -3.81 10.02
C PRO A 48 -6.51 -3.48 9.84
N VAL A 49 -5.75 -3.60 10.93
CA VAL A 49 -4.38 -3.15 11.03
C VAL A 49 -3.43 -4.32 11.23
N LEU A 50 -2.55 -4.54 10.27
CA LEU A 50 -1.43 -5.47 10.38
C LEU A 50 -0.27 -4.78 11.11
N ARG A 51 -0.06 -5.15 12.36
CA ARG A 51 0.94 -4.52 13.23
C ARG A 51 2.36 -4.98 12.90
N ASN A 52 3.32 -4.08 13.11
CA ASN A 52 4.76 -4.35 12.93
C ASN A 52 5.07 -4.99 11.57
N ALA A 53 4.46 -4.50 10.50
CA ALA A 53 4.62 -5.03 9.16
C ALA A 53 6.10 -4.98 8.68
N ASP A 54 6.89 -4.06 9.23
CA ASP A 54 8.34 -3.93 8.98
C ASP A 54 9.18 -5.11 9.48
N ARG A 55 8.64 -5.92 10.41
CA ARG A 55 9.30 -7.11 11.00
C ARG A 55 8.84 -8.42 10.37
N LEU A 56 7.85 -8.36 9.48
CA LEU A 56 7.28 -9.56 8.86
C LEU A 56 8.00 -9.93 7.56
N SER A 57 8.15 -11.24 7.34
CA SER A 57 8.54 -11.77 6.04
C SER A 57 7.42 -11.58 5.02
N LEU A 58 7.69 -11.82 3.73
CA LEU A 58 6.66 -11.78 2.69
C LEU A 58 5.50 -12.73 3.00
N MET A 59 5.81 -13.94 3.47
CA MET A 59 4.80 -14.91 3.89
C MET A 59 4.01 -14.41 5.10
N GLY A 60 4.69 -13.87 6.13
CA GLY A 60 4.03 -13.30 7.31
C GLY A 60 3.09 -12.14 6.98
N LEU A 61 3.46 -11.28 6.01
CA LEU A 61 2.58 -10.23 5.50
C LEU A 61 1.33 -10.81 4.84
N ALA A 62 1.48 -11.84 4.01
CA ALA A 62 0.37 -12.48 3.31
C ALA A 62 -0.57 -13.22 4.29
N GLU A 63 -0.02 -14.01 5.21
CA GLU A 63 -0.79 -14.73 6.23
C GLU A 63 -1.54 -13.78 7.16
N GLY A 64 -0.86 -12.73 7.64
CA GLY A 64 -1.47 -11.74 8.52
C GLY A 64 -2.60 -10.97 7.84
N ALA A 65 -2.40 -10.55 6.59
CA ALA A 65 -3.44 -9.87 5.81
C ALA A 65 -4.66 -10.77 5.56
N ASN A 66 -4.43 -12.04 5.20
CA ASN A 66 -5.51 -13.00 4.98
C ASN A 66 -6.28 -13.31 6.27
N ALA A 67 -5.60 -13.46 7.41
CA ALA A 67 -6.23 -13.67 8.70
C ALA A 67 -7.11 -12.48 9.10
N LEU A 68 -6.63 -11.25 8.93
CA LEU A 68 -7.40 -10.04 9.20
C LEU A 68 -8.61 -9.91 8.27
N ALA A 69 -8.45 -10.22 6.99
CA ALA A 69 -9.55 -10.21 6.03
C ALA A 69 -10.62 -11.26 6.37
N GLU A 70 -10.22 -12.44 6.84
CA GLU A 70 -11.15 -13.47 7.29
C GLU A 70 -11.90 -13.04 8.55
N LYS A 71 -11.20 -12.51 9.56
CA LYS A 71 -11.83 -11.92 10.75
C LYS A 71 -12.84 -10.83 10.38
N ALA A 72 -12.51 -10.00 9.39
CA ALA A 72 -13.43 -8.96 8.90
C ALA A 72 -14.70 -9.57 8.32
N ARG A 73 -14.58 -10.57 7.43
CA ARG A 73 -15.72 -11.26 6.80
C ARG A 73 -16.61 -12.01 7.80
N THR A 74 -15.99 -12.61 8.80
CA THR A 74 -16.70 -13.37 9.87
C THR A 74 -17.18 -12.47 11.01
N LYS A 75 -16.93 -11.16 10.93
CA LYS A 75 -17.30 -10.14 11.95
C LYS A 75 -16.73 -10.47 13.34
N THR A 76 -15.51 -10.99 13.38
CA THR A 76 -14.77 -11.37 14.59
C THR A 76 -13.56 -10.48 14.87
N LEU A 77 -13.48 -9.31 14.22
CA LEU A 77 -12.45 -8.31 14.51
C LEU A 77 -12.67 -7.73 15.91
N ASP A 78 -11.58 -7.66 16.68
CA ASP A 78 -11.55 -6.96 17.96
C ASP A 78 -11.29 -5.46 17.75
N PHE A 79 -11.53 -4.67 18.78
CA PHE A 79 -11.26 -3.24 18.77
C PHE A 79 -9.77 -2.93 18.47
N ASP A 80 -8.87 -3.75 19.00
CA ASP A 80 -7.44 -3.62 18.77
C ASP A 80 -7.03 -3.96 17.31
N ASP A 81 -7.81 -4.78 16.62
CA ASP A 81 -7.54 -5.13 15.22
C ASP A 81 -7.76 -3.94 14.25
N ILE A 82 -8.49 -2.89 14.65
CA ILE A 82 -8.86 -1.76 13.80
C ILE A 82 -8.23 -0.43 14.21
N GLN A 83 -7.36 -0.44 15.22
CA GLN A 83 -6.74 0.78 15.75
C GLN A 83 -5.21 0.78 15.60
N GLY A 84 -4.63 1.99 15.66
CA GLY A 84 -3.18 2.17 15.68
C GLY A 84 -2.50 1.96 14.33
N GLY A 85 -3.25 1.98 13.23
CA GLY A 85 -2.66 2.02 11.88
C GLY A 85 -1.88 3.30 11.64
N SER A 86 -0.71 3.20 11.00
CA SER A 86 0.15 4.34 10.69
C SER A 86 0.15 4.72 9.20
N PHE A 87 -0.23 3.79 8.33
CA PHE A 87 -0.40 3.97 6.89
C PHE A 87 -1.46 3.00 6.38
N THR A 88 -2.23 3.37 5.36
CA THR A 88 -3.30 2.52 4.83
C THR A 88 -3.06 2.16 3.36
N ILE A 89 -3.39 0.92 3.00
CA ILE A 89 -3.44 0.44 1.61
C ILE A 89 -4.90 0.08 1.29
N THR A 90 -5.39 0.56 0.16
CA THR A 90 -6.70 0.18 -0.38
C THR A 90 -6.58 -0.32 -1.81
N ASN A 91 -7.37 -1.32 -2.17
CA ASN A 91 -7.34 -1.90 -3.51
C ASN A 91 -8.69 -1.72 -4.20
N VAL A 92 -8.77 -0.75 -5.10
CA VAL A 92 -9.95 -0.51 -5.93
C VAL A 92 -9.93 -1.33 -7.22
N GLY A 93 -8.78 -1.92 -7.53
CA GLY A 93 -8.60 -2.79 -8.70
C GLY A 93 -9.39 -4.09 -8.64
N VAL A 94 -9.74 -4.57 -7.44
CA VAL A 94 -10.63 -5.75 -7.27
C VAL A 94 -12.04 -5.52 -7.84
N PHE A 95 -12.44 -4.24 -8.00
CA PHE A 95 -13.68 -3.84 -8.64
C PHE A 95 -13.51 -3.45 -10.13
N GLY A 96 -12.33 -3.70 -10.70
CA GLY A 96 -12.00 -3.36 -12.09
C GLY A 96 -11.60 -1.91 -12.33
N ASN A 97 -11.43 -1.10 -11.29
CA ASN A 97 -11.05 0.30 -11.45
C ASN A 97 -9.56 0.42 -11.81
N LEU A 98 -9.27 1.27 -12.81
CA LEU A 98 -7.93 1.52 -13.30
C LEU A 98 -7.03 2.14 -12.22
N PHE A 99 -7.55 3.12 -11.50
CA PHE A 99 -6.92 3.77 -10.35
C PHE A 99 -8.00 4.37 -9.44
N GLY A 100 -7.60 4.83 -8.26
CA GLY A 100 -8.46 5.53 -7.33
C GLY A 100 -7.73 6.62 -6.58
N THR A 101 -8.49 7.58 -6.07
CA THR A 101 -8.02 8.66 -5.20
C THR A 101 -8.64 8.47 -3.81
N PRO A 102 -8.06 7.61 -2.98
CA PRO A 102 -8.66 7.28 -1.69
C PRO A 102 -8.61 8.47 -0.72
N ILE A 103 -9.57 8.50 0.21
CA ILE A 103 -9.59 9.48 1.30
C ILE A 103 -8.68 8.97 2.43
N ILE A 104 -7.84 9.86 2.96
CA ILE A 104 -6.90 9.54 4.04
C ILE A 104 -7.68 9.11 5.30
N ASN A 105 -7.24 8.00 5.90
CA ASN A 105 -7.75 7.52 7.18
C ASN A 105 -7.07 8.28 8.34
N GLN A 106 -7.61 9.43 8.69
CA GLN A 106 -7.05 10.28 9.76
C GLN A 106 -6.92 9.52 11.10
N PRO A 107 -5.87 9.79 11.91
CA PRO A 107 -4.90 10.89 11.82
C PRO A 107 -3.66 10.58 10.95
N GLN A 108 -3.64 9.48 10.20
CA GLN A 108 -2.58 9.16 9.25
C GLN A 108 -2.39 10.30 8.23
N VAL A 109 -1.19 10.41 7.67
CA VAL A 109 -0.88 11.46 6.69
C VAL A 109 -0.99 10.99 5.25
N ALA A 110 -1.11 9.69 5.00
CA ALA A 110 -1.19 9.17 3.64
C ALA A 110 -1.94 7.84 3.53
N ILE A 111 -2.41 7.54 2.33
CA ILE A 111 -3.03 6.29 1.93
C ILE A 111 -2.66 5.95 0.49
N LEU A 112 -2.29 4.70 0.22
CA LEU A 112 -2.02 4.19 -1.11
C LEU A 112 -3.24 3.48 -1.68
N GLY A 113 -3.70 3.91 -2.85
CA GLY A 113 -4.69 3.20 -3.67
C GLY A 113 -4.02 2.39 -4.76
N THR A 114 -4.39 1.12 -4.91
CA THR A 114 -3.93 0.27 -6.01
C THR A 114 -5.05 0.03 -7.00
N GLY A 115 -4.74 0.19 -8.30
CA GLY A 115 -5.66 -0.12 -9.39
C GLY A 115 -5.59 -1.57 -9.82
N VAL A 116 -6.38 -1.89 -10.85
CA VAL A 116 -6.40 -3.22 -11.46
C VAL A 116 -5.02 -3.59 -12.02
N ILE A 117 -4.62 -4.85 -11.81
CA ILE A 117 -3.41 -5.41 -12.41
C ILE A 117 -3.82 -6.12 -13.69
N GLU A 118 -3.39 -5.61 -14.83
CA GLU A 118 -3.74 -6.16 -16.15
C GLU A 118 -2.57 -6.16 -17.13
N LYS A 119 -2.65 -7.00 -18.14
CA LYS A 119 -1.63 -7.05 -19.19
C LYS A 119 -1.78 -5.84 -20.11
N ARG A 120 -0.65 -5.12 -20.31
CA ARG A 120 -0.56 -3.96 -21.21
C ARG A 120 0.66 -4.03 -22.10
N PRO A 121 0.58 -3.51 -23.33
CA PRO A 121 1.76 -3.29 -24.15
C PRO A 121 2.57 -2.14 -23.55
N VAL A 122 3.87 -2.37 -23.37
CA VAL A 122 4.83 -1.38 -22.88
C VAL A 122 6.09 -1.43 -23.72
N VAL A 123 6.81 -0.32 -23.77
CA VAL A 123 8.14 -0.31 -24.36
C VAL A 123 9.09 -1.02 -23.40
N VAL A 124 9.82 -1.99 -23.92
CA VAL A 124 10.91 -2.70 -23.22
C VAL A 124 12.18 -2.55 -24.05
N GLN A 125 13.33 -2.59 -23.40
CA GLN A 125 14.62 -2.61 -24.10
C GLN A 125 15.17 -4.02 -24.14
N ASP A 126 15.77 -4.41 -25.28
CA ASP A 126 16.56 -5.63 -25.41
C ASP A 126 17.96 -5.44 -24.78
N ASP A 127 18.76 -6.52 -24.75
CA ASP A 127 20.13 -6.50 -24.20
C ASP A 127 21.07 -5.55 -24.97
N LEU A 128 20.72 -5.12 -26.16
CA LEU A 128 21.46 -4.17 -26.99
C LEU A 128 20.97 -2.73 -26.84
N GLY A 129 19.91 -2.51 -26.03
CA GLY A 129 19.31 -1.20 -25.79
C GLY A 129 18.32 -0.76 -26.86
N ASN A 130 17.86 -1.65 -27.76
CA ASN A 130 16.84 -1.33 -28.75
C ASN A 130 15.44 -1.41 -28.13
N ASP A 131 14.58 -0.48 -28.50
CA ASP A 131 13.19 -0.47 -28.06
C ASP A 131 12.36 -1.57 -28.77
N ALA A 132 11.58 -2.30 -27.99
CA ALA A 132 10.63 -3.29 -28.45
C ALA A 132 9.29 -3.15 -27.70
N ILE A 133 8.21 -3.68 -28.26
CA ILE A 133 6.92 -3.76 -27.56
C ILE A 133 6.86 -5.07 -26.81
N GLY A 134 6.80 -4.99 -25.48
CA GLY A 134 6.59 -6.14 -24.59
C GLY A 134 5.21 -6.12 -23.96
N ILE A 135 4.75 -7.28 -23.50
CA ILE A 135 3.55 -7.38 -22.66
C ILE A 135 3.98 -7.58 -21.22
N ARG A 136 3.50 -6.71 -20.33
CA ARG A 136 3.78 -6.76 -18.89
C ARG A 136 2.49 -6.63 -18.09
N HIS A 137 2.49 -7.16 -16.85
CA HIS A 137 1.43 -6.86 -15.89
C HIS A 137 1.69 -5.46 -15.33
N MET A 138 0.74 -4.57 -15.55
CA MET A 138 0.83 -3.16 -15.14
C MET A 138 -0.31 -2.82 -14.19
N ALA A 139 -0.04 -1.95 -13.23
CA ALA A 139 -1.04 -1.36 -12.34
C ALA A 139 -0.72 0.12 -12.12
N TYR A 140 -1.76 0.92 -11.90
CA TYR A 140 -1.59 2.28 -11.41
C TYR A 140 -1.69 2.32 -9.89
N PHE A 141 -0.81 3.08 -9.28
CA PHE A 141 -0.84 3.38 -7.86
C PHE A 141 -1.10 4.87 -7.67
N GLY A 142 -2.05 5.20 -6.80
CA GLY A 142 -2.37 6.57 -6.43
C GLY A 142 -2.11 6.79 -4.95
N LEU A 143 -1.36 7.84 -4.61
CA LEU A 143 -1.09 8.23 -3.23
C LEU A 143 -1.89 9.50 -2.90
N SER A 144 -2.79 9.40 -1.92
CA SER A 144 -3.36 10.59 -1.29
C SER A 144 -2.57 10.91 -0.03
N TYR A 145 -2.23 12.19 0.18
CA TYR A 145 -1.42 12.61 1.32
C TYR A 145 -1.83 13.99 1.83
N ASP A 146 -1.56 14.23 3.10
CA ASP A 146 -1.79 15.53 3.75
C ASP A 146 -0.67 16.49 3.35
N HIS A 147 -0.99 17.43 2.46
CA HIS A 147 -0.01 18.37 1.90
C HIS A 147 0.50 19.41 2.92
N ARG A 148 -0.02 19.40 4.15
CA ARG A 148 0.56 20.17 5.27
C ARG A 148 1.83 19.52 5.81
N VAL A 149 2.00 18.19 5.55
CA VAL A 149 3.09 17.36 6.11
C VAL A 149 3.99 16.82 5.02
N VAL A 150 3.41 16.37 3.90
CA VAL A 150 4.11 15.72 2.79
C VAL A 150 4.04 16.62 1.56
N ASP A 151 5.16 16.87 0.92
CA ASP A 151 5.20 17.58 -0.36
C ASP A 151 5.16 16.63 -1.55
N GLY A 152 4.95 17.20 -2.76
CA GLY A 152 4.83 16.43 -3.99
C GLY A 152 6.09 15.64 -4.36
N ALA A 153 7.27 16.18 -4.07
CA ALA A 153 8.54 15.53 -4.36
C ALA A 153 8.71 14.27 -3.47
N MET A 154 8.43 14.40 -2.17
CA MET A 154 8.50 13.31 -1.22
C MET A 154 7.51 12.19 -1.57
N ALA A 155 6.27 12.56 -1.96
CA ALA A 155 5.26 11.63 -2.42
C ALA A 155 5.71 10.86 -3.68
N ALA A 156 6.34 11.57 -4.64
CA ALA A 156 6.87 10.95 -5.86
C ALA A 156 8.05 10.02 -5.56
N PHE A 157 8.97 10.40 -4.69
CA PHE A 157 10.10 9.54 -4.29
C PHE A 157 9.64 8.26 -3.61
N PHE A 158 8.64 8.35 -2.75
CA PHE A 158 8.04 7.16 -2.12
C PHE A 158 7.44 6.22 -3.17
N LEU A 159 6.65 6.75 -4.14
CA LEU A 159 6.05 5.92 -5.19
C LEU A 159 7.12 5.30 -6.10
N ASN A 160 8.19 6.04 -6.43
CA ASN A 160 9.31 5.50 -7.18
C ASN A 160 10.01 4.37 -6.43
N LYS A 161 10.16 4.49 -5.09
CA LYS A 161 10.73 3.41 -4.27
C LYS A 161 9.83 2.17 -4.25
N VAL A 162 8.53 2.35 -4.13
CA VAL A 162 7.56 1.24 -4.22
C VAL A 162 7.66 0.55 -5.58
N GLN A 163 7.76 1.31 -6.67
CA GLN A 163 7.96 0.77 -8.02
C GLN A 163 9.28 -0.01 -8.12
N GLU A 164 10.40 0.59 -7.71
CA GLU A 164 11.72 -0.04 -7.72
C GLU A 164 11.71 -1.41 -7.03
N VAL A 165 11.14 -1.46 -5.81
CA VAL A 165 11.05 -2.72 -5.06
C VAL A 165 10.19 -3.75 -5.78
N LEU A 166 9.07 -3.36 -6.39
CA LEU A 166 8.19 -4.29 -7.12
C LEU A 166 8.83 -4.81 -8.40
N GLU A 167 9.56 -3.97 -9.12
CA GLU A 167 10.22 -4.33 -10.39
C GLU A 167 11.52 -5.13 -10.20
N SER A 168 12.18 -4.97 -9.04
CA SER A 168 13.42 -5.68 -8.68
C SER A 168 13.20 -6.88 -7.76
N PHE A 169 11.95 -7.32 -7.57
CA PHE A 169 11.65 -8.44 -6.66
C PHE A 169 12.33 -9.71 -7.15
N PRO A 170 13.15 -10.40 -6.32
CA PRO A 170 13.83 -11.62 -6.72
C PRO A 170 12.83 -12.72 -7.09
N GLU A 171 13.07 -13.43 -8.19
CA GLU A 171 12.18 -14.51 -8.66
C GLU A 171 12.17 -15.73 -7.71
N ASP A 172 13.18 -15.87 -6.86
CA ASP A 172 13.37 -16.97 -5.90
C ASP A 172 12.72 -16.74 -4.53
N VAL A 173 11.94 -15.66 -4.36
CA VAL A 173 11.26 -15.30 -3.10
C VAL A 173 9.81 -15.83 -3.06
N VAL A 174 9.40 -16.62 -4.05
CA VAL A 174 8.05 -17.19 -4.16
C VAL A 174 8.03 -18.64 -3.70
#